data_376b1649253920c6e39d3f764fb891ae
#
_entry.id   376b1649253920c6e39d3f764fb891ae
#
_cell.length_a   1.000
_cell.length_b   1.000
_cell.length_c   1.000
_cell.angle_alpha   90.00
_cell.angle_beta   90.00
_cell.angle_gamma   90.00
#
_symmetry.space_group_name_H-M   'P 1'
#
loop_
_entity.id
_entity.type
_entity.pdbx_description
1 polymer ?
#
loop_
_entity_poly.entity_id
_entity_poly.type
_entity_poly.pdbx_seq_one_letter_code
_entity_poly.pdbx_strand_id
1 'polypeptide(L)'
;MIEVEDLVYEYPTARALKGVSLKVADQTITALVGPNGAGKTTLLRCLAALEDPYSGRVVINGLDTTHSPREIHAGMGYLPDFYGLYDDLTVRRCLTYAARSHGIASALTAAAVQKAAGRVGLLDRLESKAGELSRGLRQRLAIGQSIVHEPRVLLLDEPAAGLDPQARRDLSTLLTALRDGGMTLVVSSHILAELEDYCSEMIIIENGLIAGGKAIKVRDDGRPRYMIELATARSDLRDFLTAKGADVAEADQNHALIVFTRNAGARAKLLRELVTAGFDVAAFAESSKALEDAYFAQVGRRP
;
A
#
# COMPACT_ATOMS: atom_id res chain seq x y z
N MET A 1 14.25 -1.57 -7.33
CA MET A 1 13.19 -1.16 -8.30
C MET A 1 12.51 -2.39 -8.86
N ILE A 2 11.16 -2.37 -9.00
CA ILE A 2 10.38 -3.43 -9.64
C ILE A 2 9.88 -2.90 -10.98
N GLU A 3 10.08 -3.66 -12.04
CA GLU A 3 9.60 -3.34 -13.39
C GLU A 3 8.83 -4.53 -13.94
N VAL A 4 7.65 -4.25 -14.49
CA VAL A 4 6.76 -5.23 -15.11
C VAL A 4 6.42 -4.72 -16.51
N GLU A 5 6.57 -5.58 -17.51
CA GLU A 5 6.33 -5.26 -18.91
C GLU A 5 5.39 -6.31 -19.54
N ASP A 6 4.23 -5.84 -20.00
CA ASP A 6 3.20 -6.58 -20.74
C ASP A 6 2.87 -7.95 -20.13
N LEU A 7 2.81 -8.03 -18.80
CA LEU A 7 2.62 -9.26 -18.05
C LEU A 7 1.24 -9.85 -18.28
N VAL A 8 1.20 -11.07 -18.78
CA VAL A 8 -0.01 -11.88 -18.96
C VAL A 8 0.08 -13.12 -18.10
N TYR A 9 -0.97 -13.41 -17.36
CA TYR A 9 -1.10 -14.64 -16.60
C TYR A 9 -2.48 -15.28 -16.79
N GLU A 10 -2.48 -16.59 -17.02
CA GLU A 10 -3.68 -17.36 -17.27
C GLU A 10 -3.80 -18.54 -16.30
N TYR A 11 -4.95 -18.62 -15.63
CA TYR A 11 -5.40 -19.86 -15.01
C TYR A 11 -6.11 -20.73 -16.07
N PRO A 12 -6.30 -22.04 -15.83
CA PRO A 12 -6.98 -22.91 -16.80
C PRO A 12 -8.35 -22.41 -17.26
N THR A 13 -9.02 -21.61 -16.45
CA THR A 13 -10.40 -21.13 -16.70
C THR A 13 -10.50 -19.65 -17.02
N ALA A 14 -9.45 -18.87 -16.79
CA ALA A 14 -9.53 -17.40 -16.93
C ALA A 14 -8.15 -16.74 -17.06
N ARG A 15 -8.07 -15.70 -17.90
CA ARG A 15 -6.92 -14.81 -17.95
C ARG A 15 -7.01 -13.79 -16.83
N ALA A 16 -6.14 -13.92 -15.83
CA ALA A 16 -6.13 -13.07 -14.64
C ALA A 16 -5.38 -11.76 -14.85
N LEU A 17 -4.27 -11.77 -15.62
CA LEU A 17 -3.53 -10.56 -16.02
C LEU A 17 -3.50 -10.46 -17.54
N LYS A 18 -3.74 -9.25 -18.09
CA LYS A 18 -4.02 -9.03 -19.52
C LYS A 18 -3.07 -8.02 -20.18
N GLY A 19 -1.78 -8.08 -19.85
CA GLY A 19 -0.78 -7.14 -20.35
C GLY A 19 -0.55 -6.01 -19.33
N VAL A 20 -0.22 -6.39 -18.10
CA VAL A 20 0.08 -5.44 -17.01
C VAL A 20 1.49 -4.91 -17.18
N SER A 21 1.61 -3.56 -17.23
CA SER A 21 2.90 -2.87 -17.20
C SER A 21 2.91 -1.84 -16.08
N LEU A 22 3.94 -1.88 -15.22
CA LEU A 22 4.08 -0.96 -14.10
C LEU A 22 5.55 -0.84 -13.64
N LYS A 23 5.82 0.21 -12.86
CA LYS A 23 7.10 0.39 -12.16
C LYS A 23 6.85 0.77 -10.72
N VAL A 24 7.65 0.20 -9.81
CA VAL A 24 7.68 0.55 -8.38
C VAL A 24 9.06 1.12 -8.06
N ALA A 25 9.09 2.31 -7.50
CA ALA A 25 10.32 2.96 -7.09
C ALA A 25 10.92 2.30 -5.83
N ASP A 26 12.23 2.42 -5.65
CA ASP A 26 12.89 1.94 -4.44
C ASP A 26 12.46 2.78 -3.22
N GLN A 27 12.43 2.14 -2.06
CA GLN A 27 12.13 2.78 -0.77
C GLN A 27 10.76 3.50 -0.75
N THR A 28 9.78 2.94 -1.46
CA THR A 28 8.39 3.40 -1.43
C THR A 28 7.48 2.35 -0.80
N ILE A 29 6.30 2.79 -0.36
CA ILE A 29 5.17 1.91 -0.10
C ILE A 29 4.16 2.15 -1.20
N THR A 30 4.03 1.18 -2.11
CA THR A 30 3.10 1.25 -3.22
C THR A 30 1.86 0.41 -2.91
N ALA A 31 0.70 1.07 -2.90
CA ALA A 31 -0.59 0.41 -2.78
C ALA A 31 -0.99 -0.25 -4.11
N LEU A 32 -1.36 -1.53 -4.09
CA LEU A 32 -2.01 -2.23 -5.19
C LEU A 32 -3.51 -2.37 -4.88
N VAL A 33 -4.33 -1.54 -5.51
CA VAL A 33 -5.75 -1.40 -5.18
C VAL A 33 -6.63 -1.97 -6.29
N GLY A 34 -7.75 -2.56 -5.90
CA GLY A 34 -8.75 -3.06 -6.84
C GLY A 34 -9.75 -4.00 -6.19
N PRO A 35 -10.89 -4.26 -6.85
CA PRO A 35 -11.91 -5.16 -6.31
C PRO A 35 -11.38 -6.60 -6.18
N ASN A 36 -12.14 -7.43 -5.46
CA ASN A 36 -11.83 -8.85 -5.38
C ASN A 36 -11.89 -9.49 -6.77
N GLY A 37 -10.92 -10.35 -7.09
CA GLY A 37 -10.79 -10.96 -8.41
C GLY A 37 -10.15 -10.07 -9.48
N ALA A 38 -9.71 -8.84 -9.16
CA ALA A 38 -9.08 -7.94 -10.13
C ALA A 38 -7.70 -8.40 -10.62
N GLY A 39 -7.05 -9.36 -9.93
CA GLY A 39 -5.72 -9.87 -10.26
C GLY A 39 -4.61 -9.46 -9.28
N LYS A 40 -4.93 -8.81 -8.14
CA LYS A 40 -3.94 -8.34 -7.14
C LYS A 40 -3.02 -9.46 -6.66
N THR A 41 -3.60 -10.52 -6.08
CA THR A 41 -2.85 -11.69 -5.58
C THR A 41 -2.04 -12.36 -6.69
N THR A 42 -2.61 -12.49 -7.89
CA THR A 42 -1.92 -13.08 -9.05
C THR A 42 -0.69 -12.24 -9.43
N LEU A 43 -0.83 -10.91 -9.47
CA LEU A 43 0.28 -10.01 -9.73
C LEU A 43 1.36 -10.14 -8.66
N LEU A 44 0.99 -10.11 -7.36
CA LEU A 44 1.95 -10.30 -6.27
C LEU A 44 2.68 -11.65 -6.34
N ARG A 45 2.00 -12.73 -6.74
CA ARG A 45 2.62 -14.05 -6.91
C ARG A 45 3.60 -14.12 -8.10
N CYS A 46 3.28 -13.43 -9.21
CA CYS A 46 4.22 -13.27 -10.32
C CYS A 46 5.45 -12.44 -9.89
N LEU A 47 5.24 -11.33 -9.15
CA LEU A 47 6.34 -10.54 -8.59
C LEU A 47 7.20 -11.38 -7.63
N ALA A 48 6.58 -12.25 -6.85
CA ALA A 48 7.27 -13.13 -5.91
C ALA A 48 7.98 -14.32 -6.58
N ALA A 49 7.97 -14.43 -7.91
CA ALA A 49 8.48 -15.58 -8.64
C ALA A 49 7.87 -16.93 -8.16
N LEU A 50 6.60 -16.91 -7.77
CA LEU A 50 5.81 -18.08 -7.36
C LEU A 50 4.91 -18.59 -8.49
N GLU A 51 4.72 -17.78 -9.52
CA GLU A 51 3.94 -18.10 -10.72
C GLU A 51 4.72 -17.61 -11.94
N ASP A 52 4.88 -18.48 -12.92
CA ASP A 52 5.49 -18.14 -14.19
C ASP A 52 4.46 -17.47 -15.11
N PRO A 53 4.73 -16.28 -15.67
CA PRO A 53 3.80 -15.62 -16.57
C PRO A 53 3.65 -16.39 -17.90
N TYR A 54 2.46 -16.29 -18.50
CA TYR A 54 2.23 -16.80 -19.86
C TYR A 54 3.05 -15.99 -20.89
N SER A 55 3.14 -14.68 -20.71
CA SER A 55 3.98 -13.77 -21.49
C SER A 55 4.27 -12.49 -20.71
N GLY A 56 5.18 -11.68 -21.21
CA GLY A 56 5.66 -10.48 -20.54
C GLY A 56 6.86 -10.78 -19.64
N ARG A 57 7.26 -9.79 -18.84
CA ARG A 57 8.48 -9.87 -18.06
C ARG A 57 8.32 -9.16 -16.72
N VAL A 58 8.95 -9.72 -15.69
CA VAL A 58 9.10 -9.11 -14.37
C VAL A 58 10.57 -9.04 -14.00
N VAL A 59 11.06 -7.85 -13.68
CA VAL A 59 12.43 -7.60 -13.24
C VAL A 59 12.45 -6.94 -11.88
N ILE A 60 13.17 -7.50 -10.93
CA ILE A 60 13.31 -6.99 -9.57
C ILE A 60 14.79 -6.81 -9.24
N ASN A 61 15.20 -5.57 -8.98
CA ASN A 61 16.58 -5.19 -8.73
C ASN A 61 17.54 -5.71 -9.82
N GLY A 62 17.10 -5.69 -11.09
CA GLY A 62 17.88 -6.17 -12.24
C GLY A 62 17.83 -7.67 -12.48
N LEU A 63 17.14 -8.45 -11.65
CA LEU A 63 16.97 -9.91 -11.79
C LEU A 63 15.59 -10.21 -12.40
N ASP A 64 15.58 -11.08 -13.39
CA ASP A 64 14.35 -11.58 -14.02
C ASP A 64 13.74 -12.70 -13.15
N THR A 65 12.45 -12.61 -12.83
CA THR A 65 11.79 -13.56 -11.93
C THR A 65 11.74 -14.99 -12.47
N THR A 66 11.63 -15.15 -13.78
CA THR A 66 11.57 -16.47 -14.43
C THR A 66 12.97 -17.14 -14.49
N HIS A 67 14.02 -16.34 -14.65
CA HIS A 67 15.38 -16.85 -14.81
C HIS A 67 16.15 -16.98 -13.49
N SER A 68 15.82 -16.18 -12.48
CA SER A 68 16.54 -16.08 -11.20
C SER A 68 15.63 -16.18 -9.97
N PRO A 69 14.70 -17.16 -9.86
CA PRO A 69 13.73 -17.22 -8.77
C PRO A 69 14.39 -17.38 -7.39
N ARG A 70 15.51 -18.07 -7.29
CA ARG A 70 16.22 -18.27 -6.00
C ARG A 70 16.84 -16.99 -5.48
N GLU A 71 17.45 -16.21 -6.36
CA GLU A 71 18.05 -14.90 -6.03
C GLU A 71 16.96 -13.90 -5.67
N ILE A 72 15.82 -13.94 -6.36
CA ILE A 72 14.63 -13.14 -6.01
C ILE A 72 14.17 -13.49 -4.60
N HIS A 73 13.97 -14.77 -4.28
CA HIS A 73 13.53 -15.22 -2.96
C HIS A 73 14.53 -14.87 -1.84
N ALA A 74 15.83 -14.85 -2.14
CA ALA A 74 16.85 -14.44 -1.18
C ALA A 74 16.78 -12.94 -0.80
N GLY A 75 16.27 -12.10 -1.71
CA GLY A 75 16.15 -10.65 -1.52
C GLY A 75 14.72 -10.14 -1.28
N MET A 76 13.73 -11.05 -1.19
CA MET A 76 12.31 -10.70 -1.11
C MET A 76 11.62 -11.42 0.03
N GLY A 77 10.74 -10.69 0.72
CA GLY A 77 9.72 -11.26 1.60
C GLY A 77 8.35 -11.25 0.91
N TYR A 78 7.57 -12.28 1.12
CA TYR A 78 6.17 -12.34 0.67
C TYR A 78 5.27 -12.81 1.80
N LEU A 79 4.23 -12.04 2.10
CA LEU A 79 3.17 -12.40 3.02
C LEU A 79 1.87 -12.59 2.22
N PRO A 80 1.36 -13.82 2.06
CA PRO A 80 0.07 -14.05 1.43
C PRO A 80 -1.09 -13.61 2.34
N ASP A 81 -2.26 -13.36 1.76
CA ASP A 81 -3.51 -13.06 2.50
C ASP A 81 -3.81 -14.13 3.55
N PHE A 82 -3.68 -15.41 3.17
CA PHE A 82 -3.81 -16.52 4.10
C PHE A 82 -2.43 -17.10 4.44
N TYR A 83 -1.98 -16.85 5.67
CA TYR A 83 -0.73 -17.39 6.22
C TYR A 83 -1.01 -18.30 7.41
N GLY A 84 -0.36 -19.45 7.44
CA GLY A 84 -0.42 -20.40 8.55
C GLY A 84 0.66 -20.11 9.59
N LEU A 85 0.26 -20.01 10.86
CA LEU A 85 1.18 -20.05 11.99
C LEU A 85 0.95 -21.36 12.76
N TYR A 86 2.02 -21.96 13.24
CA TYR A 86 1.93 -23.12 14.12
C TYR A 86 1.63 -22.64 15.54
N ASP A 87 0.40 -22.81 15.99
CA ASP A 87 -0.11 -22.26 17.25
C ASP A 87 0.66 -22.72 18.49
N ASP A 88 1.21 -23.93 18.47
CA ASP A 88 2.02 -24.49 19.56
C ASP A 88 3.49 -24.06 19.56
N LEU A 89 3.96 -23.42 18.51
CA LEU A 89 5.32 -22.89 18.47
C LEU A 89 5.40 -21.51 19.13
N THR A 90 6.51 -21.27 19.84
CA THR A 90 6.81 -19.91 20.35
C THR A 90 7.19 -18.97 19.20
N VAL A 91 7.01 -17.65 19.40
CA VAL A 91 7.47 -16.61 18.47
C VAL A 91 8.92 -16.86 18.06
N ARG A 92 9.80 -17.15 19.04
CA ARG A 92 11.20 -17.50 18.79
C ARG A 92 11.35 -18.68 17.83
N ARG A 93 10.59 -19.75 18.04
CA ARG A 93 10.67 -20.94 17.18
C ARG A 93 10.13 -20.67 15.78
N CYS A 94 9.05 -19.89 15.63
CA CYS A 94 8.51 -19.47 14.34
C CYS A 94 9.56 -18.68 13.54
N LEU A 95 10.18 -17.67 14.15
CA LEU A 95 11.24 -16.86 13.52
C LEU A 95 12.49 -17.68 13.24
N THR A 96 12.88 -18.59 14.14
CA THR A 96 14.02 -19.51 13.93
C THR A 96 13.77 -20.40 12.71
N TYR A 97 12.56 -20.96 12.59
CA TYR A 97 12.19 -21.78 11.44
C TYR A 97 12.32 -20.99 10.14
N ALA A 98 11.74 -19.78 10.08
CA ALA A 98 11.83 -18.92 8.92
C ALA A 98 13.29 -18.55 8.57
N ALA A 99 14.10 -18.17 9.58
CA ALA A 99 15.52 -17.86 9.39
C ALA A 99 16.29 -19.03 8.76
N ARG A 100 16.04 -20.25 9.26
CA ARG A 100 16.68 -21.47 8.75
C ARG A 100 16.22 -21.82 7.33
N SER A 101 14.92 -21.62 7.03
CA SER A 101 14.38 -21.87 5.68
C SER A 101 15.01 -20.92 4.65
N HIS A 102 15.39 -19.70 5.05
CA HIS A 102 16.14 -18.77 4.20
C HIS A 102 17.67 -19.00 4.24
N GLY A 103 18.15 -20.10 4.82
CA GLY A 103 19.57 -20.47 4.79
C GLY A 103 20.44 -19.68 5.76
N ILE A 104 19.90 -18.96 6.74
CA ILE A 104 20.70 -18.25 7.75
C ILE A 104 21.47 -19.29 8.59
N ALA A 105 22.78 -19.12 8.63
CA ALA A 105 23.67 -20.03 9.36
C ALA A 105 23.31 -20.11 10.84
N SER A 106 23.51 -21.29 11.47
CA SER A 106 23.16 -21.53 12.87
C SER A 106 23.70 -20.48 13.83
N ALA A 107 24.95 -20.09 13.63
CA ALA A 107 25.63 -19.09 14.48
C ALA A 107 24.98 -17.69 14.40
N LEU A 108 24.32 -17.35 13.30
CA LEU A 108 23.69 -16.05 13.07
C LEU A 108 22.18 -16.06 13.35
N THR A 109 21.57 -17.25 13.47
CA THR A 109 20.11 -17.39 13.61
C THR A 109 19.57 -16.64 14.83
N ALA A 110 20.23 -16.72 15.98
CA ALA A 110 19.76 -16.07 17.20
C ALA A 110 19.73 -14.52 17.05
N ALA A 111 20.76 -13.95 16.42
CA ALA A 111 20.82 -12.51 16.15
C ALA A 111 19.76 -12.07 15.14
N ALA A 112 19.54 -12.86 14.07
CA ALA A 112 18.49 -12.58 13.09
C ALA A 112 17.09 -12.61 13.72
N VAL A 113 16.80 -13.59 14.57
CA VAL A 113 15.55 -13.70 15.33
C VAL A 113 15.32 -12.49 16.23
N GLN A 114 16.35 -12.10 17.00
CA GLN A 114 16.28 -10.91 17.87
C GLN A 114 15.99 -9.64 17.06
N LYS A 115 16.69 -9.46 15.95
CA LYS A 115 16.52 -8.30 15.07
C LYS A 115 15.14 -8.26 14.45
N ALA A 116 14.65 -9.38 13.90
CA ALA A 116 13.32 -9.47 13.33
C ALA A 116 12.23 -9.22 14.38
N ALA A 117 12.32 -9.85 15.56
CA ALA A 117 11.39 -9.64 16.66
C ALA A 117 11.37 -8.17 17.11
N GLY A 118 12.53 -7.52 17.17
CA GLY A 118 12.64 -6.10 17.49
C GLY A 118 11.92 -5.21 16.47
N ARG A 119 12.13 -5.48 15.17
CA ARG A 119 11.49 -4.73 14.08
C ARG A 119 9.98 -4.81 14.12
N VAL A 120 9.41 -5.99 14.47
CA VAL A 120 7.96 -6.20 14.52
C VAL A 120 7.36 -5.99 15.92
N GLY A 121 8.16 -5.55 16.92
CA GLY A 121 7.69 -5.27 18.28
C GLY A 121 7.26 -6.50 19.06
N LEU A 122 7.99 -7.62 18.93
CA LEU A 122 7.71 -8.89 19.61
C LEU A 122 8.85 -9.39 20.52
N LEU A 123 9.79 -8.53 20.90
CA LEU A 123 10.93 -8.93 21.75
C LEU A 123 10.50 -9.46 23.11
N ASP A 124 9.51 -8.84 23.74
CA ASP A 124 8.93 -9.22 25.03
C ASP A 124 8.02 -10.47 24.95
N ARG A 125 7.75 -10.96 23.75
CA ARG A 125 6.85 -12.07 23.46
C ARG A 125 7.54 -13.30 22.87
N LEU A 126 8.87 -13.30 22.81
CA LEU A 126 9.63 -14.36 22.15
C LEU A 126 9.31 -15.76 22.66
N GLU A 127 8.96 -15.90 23.93
CA GLU A 127 8.60 -17.19 24.55
C GLU A 127 7.09 -17.49 24.57
N SER A 128 6.24 -16.50 24.15
CA SER A 128 4.81 -16.73 24.02
C SER A 128 4.53 -17.64 22.82
N LYS A 129 3.54 -18.51 22.92
CA LYS A 129 3.06 -19.32 21.81
C LYS A 129 2.33 -18.45 20.77
N ALA A 130 2.46 -18.78 19.49
CA ALA A 130 1.76 -18.07 18.43
C ALA A 130 0.24 -18.09 18.60
N GLY A 131 -0.33 -19.18 19.11
CA GLY A 131 -1.76 -19.31 19.41
C GLY A 131 -2.27 -18.40 20.52
N GLU A 132 -1.38 -17.91 21.40
CA GLU A 132 -1.73 -16.99 22.50
C GLU A 132 -1.74 -15.51 22.07
N LEU A 133 -1.24 -15.22 20.87
CA LEU A 133 -1.14 -13.85 20.36
C LEU A 133 -2.49 -13.37 19.84
N SER A 134 -2.77 -12.07 20.06
CA SER A 134 -3.88 -11.40 19.36
C SER A 134 -3.70 -11.44 17.85
N ARG A 135 -4.77 -11.22 17.08
CA ARG A 135 -4.72 -11.19 15.61
C ARG A 135 -3.65 -10.22 15.08
N GLY A 136 -3.57 -9.01 15.62
CA GLY A 136 -2.56 -8.02 15.23
C GLY A 136 -1.11 -8.48 15.55
N LEU A 137 -0.89 -9.13 16.70
CA LEU A 137 0.42 -9.70 17.04
C LEU A 137 0.78 -10.91 16.17
N ARG A 138 -0.21 -11.74 15.79
CA ARG A 138 -0.02 -12.83 14.81
C ARG A 138 0.38 -12.27 13.44
N GLN A 139 -0.28 -11.18 12.99
CA GLN A 139 0.09 -10.47 11.77
C GLN A 139 1.53 -9.97 11.82
N ARG A 140 1.94 -9.35 12.93
CA ARG A 140 3.32 -8.89 13.13
C ARG A 140 4.31 -10.06 13.11
N LEU A 141 3.96 -11.21 13.70
CA LEU A 141 4.81 -12.42 13.65
C LEU A 141 4.97 -12.92 12.21
N ALA A 142 3.91 -12.97 11.43
CA ALA A 142 3.95 -13.37 10.02
C ALA A 142 4.81 -12.42 9.17
N ILE A 143 4.70 -11.10 9.39
CA ILE A 143 5.61 -10.11 8.79
C ILE A 143 7.05 -10.37 9.27
N GLY A 144 7.25 -10.63 10.56
CA GLY A 144 8.58 -10.96 11.12
C GLY A 144 9.23 -12.16 10.43
N GLN A 145 8.47 -13.21 10.12
CA GLN A 145 8.95 -14.37 9.36
C GLN A 145 9.35 -13.96 7.93
N SER A 146 8.57 -13.06 7.28
CA SER A 146 8.85 -12.61 5.92
C SER A 146 10.04 -11.67 5.81
N ILE A 147 10.52 -11.08 6.93
CA ILE A 147 11.65 -10.12 6.93
C ILE A 147 12.90 -10.61 7.68
N VAL A 148 12.89 -11.83 8.26
CA VAL A 148 13.97 -12.34 9.10
C VAL A 148 15.31 -12.43 8.36
N HIS A 149 15.29 -12.60 7.05
CA HIS A 149 16.46 -12.65 6.17
C HIS A 149 16.85 -11.30 5.57
N GLU A 150 16.26 -10.21 6.08
CA GLU A 150 16.54 -8.81 5.68
C GLU A 150 16.32 -8.53 4.18
N PRO A 151 15.17 -8.83 3.63
CA PRO A 151 14.90 -8.60 2.22
C PRO A 151 14.89 -7.09 1.89
N ARG A 152 15.19 -6.77 0.63
CA ARG A 152 15.06 -5.39 0.09
C ARG A 152 13.65 -5.07 -0.37
N VAL A 153 12.87 -6.09 -0.72
CA VAL A 153 11.49 -5.97 -1.19
C VAL A 153 10.57 -6.79 -0.30
N LEU A 154 9.45 -6.23 0.08
CA LEU A 154 8.40 -6.91 0.85
C LEU A 154 7.06 -6.78 0.13
N LEU A 155 6.47 -7.89 -0.25
CA LEU A 155 5.14 -7.97 -0.85
C LEU A 155 4.16 -8.44 0.22
N LEU A 156 3.03 -7.73 0.37
CA LEU A 156 2.02 -8.01 1.38
C LEU A 156 0.65 -8.07 0.71
N ASP A 157 0.00 -9.23 0.82
CA ASP A 157 -1.34 -9.43 0.27
C ASP A 157 -2.38 -9.25 1.38
N GLU A 158 -3.21 -8.20 1.27
CA GLU A 158 -4.28 -7.83 2.22
C GLU A 158 -3.85 -7.82 3.71
N PRO A 159 -2.71 -7.21 4.09
CA PRO A 159 -2.13 -7.38 5.44
C PRO A 159 -2.97 -6.75 6.56
N ALA A 160 -3.87 -5.83 6.25
CA ALA A 160 -4.74 -5.16 7.22
C ALA A 160 -6.11 -5.84 7.37
N ALA A 161 -6.40 -6.89 6.57
CA ALA A 161 -7.70 -7.52 6.53
C ALA A 161 -8.12 -8.07 7.91
N GLY A 162 -9.28 -7.59 8.39
CA GLY A 162 -9.88 -8.01 9.66
C GLY A 162 -9.12 -7.61 10.91
N LEU A 163 -8.20 -6.67 10.83
CA LEU A 163 -7.58 -6.03 11.99
C LEU A 163 -8.54 -4.98 12.59
N ASP A 164 -8.50 -4.84 13.90
CA ASP A 164 -9.15 -3.73 14.59
C ASP A 164 -8.45 -2.38 14.28
N PRO A 165 -9.09 -1.23 14.55
CA PRO A 165 -8.51 0.08 14.23
C PRO A 165 -7.16 0.36 14.89
N GLN A 166 -6.90 -0.18 16.10
CA GLN A 166 -5.61 0.01 16.76
C GLN A 166 -4.53 -0.83 16.09
N ALA A 167 -4.82 -2.11 15.80
CA ALA A 167 -3.88 -2.99 15.11
C ALA A 167 -3.53 -2.48 13.70
N ARG A 168 -4.48 -1.83 12.99
CA ARG A 168 -4.20 -1.18 11.71
C ARG A 168 -3.23 0.00 11.84
N ARG A 169 -3.43 0.89 12.82
CA ARG A 169 -2.47 1.99 13.08
C ARG A 169 -1.08 1.47 13.43
N ASP A 170 -1.03 0.42 14.23
CA ASP A 170 0.23 -0.21 14.60
C ASP A 170 0.92 -0.87 13.38
N LEU A 171 0.14 -1.47 12.46
CA LEU A 171 0.64 -2.00 11.19
C LEU A 171 1.19 -0.87 10.31
N SER A 172 0.45 0.23 10.16
CA SER A 172 0.88 1.42 9.43
C SER A 172 2.24 1.94 9.92
N THR A 173 2.39 2.07 11.24
CA THR A 173 3.66 2.48 11.87
C THR A 173 4.78 1.49 11.56
N LEU A 174 4.51 0.18 11.63
CA LEU A 174 5.49 -0.86 11.32
C LEU A 174 5.94 -0.77 9.84
N LEU A 175 4.99 -0.70 8.89
CA LEU A 175 5.33 -0.65 7.46
C LEU A 175 6.12 0.62 7.11
N THR A 176 5.76 1.76 7.69
CA THR A 176 6.50 3.00 7.55
C THR A 176 7.93 2.85 8.06
N ALA A 177 8.14 2.26 9.25
CA ALA A 177 9.46 2.02 9.80
C ALA A 177 10.31 1.05 8.94
N LEU A 178 9.67 0.05 8.31
CA LEU A 178 10.37 -0.86 7.39
C LEU A 178 10.82 -0.13 6.11
N ARG A 179 9.99 0.74 5.53
CA ARG A 179 10.36 1.60 4.40
C ARG A 179 11.51 2.54 4.77
N ASP A 180 11.41 3.21 5.91
CA ASP A 180 12.44 4.16 6.38
C ASP A 180 13.77 3.45 6.68
N GLY A 181 13.71 2.14 6.97
CA GLY A 181 14.86 1.25 7.03
C GLY A 181 15.41 0.82 5.67
N GLY A 182 14.90 1.38 4.55
CA GLY A 182 15.40 1.15 3.19
C GLY A 182 14.68 0.05 2.40
N MET A 183 13.57 -0.48 2.92
CA MET A 183 12.81 -1.53 2.24
C MET A 183 11.80 -0.94 1.24
N THR A 184 11.60 -1.61 0.12
CA THR A 184 10.53 -1.30 -0.84
C THR A 184 9.35 -2.21 -0.56
N LEU A 185 8.15 -1.65 -0.41
CA LEU A 185 6.95 -2.42 -0.08
C LEU A 185 5.89 -2.28 -1.18
N VAL A 186 5.24 -3.41 -1.51
CA VAL A 186 4.00 -3.43 -2.30
C VAL A 186 2.91 -4.06 -1.43
N VAL A 187 1.83 -3.34 -1.22
CA VAL A 187 0.74 -3.73 -0.32
C VAL A 187 -0.56 -3.79 -1.09
N SER A 188 -1.18 -4.96 -1.19
CA SER A 188 -2.52 -5.04 -1.76
C SER A 188 -3.58 -4.70 -0.72
N SER A 189 -4.63 -4.02 -1.15
CA SER A 189 -5.89 -3.90 -0.41
C SER A 189 -7.07 -3.62 -1.36
N HIS A 190 -8.25 -3.97 -0.92
CA HIS A 190 -9.51 -3.54 -1.55
C HIS A 190 -10.17 -2.39 -0.77
N ILE A 191 -9.57 -1.95 0.34
CA ILE A 191 -10.06 -0.87 1.21
C ILE A 191 -9.05 0.27 1.21
N LEU A 192 -9.37 1.37 0.52
CA LEU A 192 -8.49 2.54 0.39
C LEU A 192 -8.11 3.15 1.74
N ALA A 193 -9.09 3.28 2.65
CA ALA A 193 -8.88 3.86 3.97
C ALA A 193 -7.83 3.14 4.83
N GLU A 194 -7.48 1.88 4.50
CA GLU A 194 -6.43 1.14 5.19
C GLU A 194 -5.02 1.53 4.75
N LEU A 195 -4.90 2.13 3.57
CA LEU A 195 -3.63 2.45 2.89
C LEU A 195 -3.23 3.91 3.04
N GLU A 196 -4.20 4.80 3.35
CA GLU A 196 -4.01 6.25 3.37
C GLU A 196 -2.91 6.74 4.30
N ASP A 197 -2.73 6.04 5.43
CA ASP A 197 -1.80 6.47 6.47
C ASP A 197 -0.32 6.21 6.13
N TYR A 198 -0.02 5.36 5.11
CA TYR A 198 1.36 4.93 4.88
C TYR A 198 1.80 4.79 3.41
N CYS A 199 0.87 4.78 2.45
CA CYS A 199 1.24 4.61 1.04
C CYS A 199 1.66 5.92 0.40
N SER A 200 2.75 5.89 -0.37
CA SER A 200 3.27 7.02 -1.14
C SER A 200 2.85 6.98 -2.62
N GLU A 201 2.52 5.79 -3.10
CA GLU A 201 2.10 5.55 -4.48
C GLU A 201 0.94 4.56 -4.52
N MET A 202 0.11 4.65 -5.56
CA MET A 202 -1.01 3.74 -5.77
C MET A 202 -1.02 3.23 -7.21
N ILE A 203 -1.26 1.94 -7.36
CA ILE A 203 -1.52 1.26 -8.64
C ILE A 203 -2.91 0.68 -8.56
N ILE A 204 -3.78 1.04 -9.51
CA ILE A 204 -5.13 0.51 -9.58
C ILE A 204 -5.16 -0.62 -10.59
N ILE A 205 -5.62 -1.79 -10.16
CA ILE A 205 -5.83 -2.94 -11.04
C ILE A 205 -7.32 -3.27 -11.12
N GLU A 206 -7.84 -3.40 -12.31
CA GLU A 206 -9.24 -3.75 -12.56
C GLU A 206 -9.34 -4.71 -13.74
N ASN A 207 -10.04 -5.83 -13.56
CA ASN A 207 -10.22 -6.85 -14.60
C ASN A 207 -8.92 -7.34 -15.27
N GLY A 208 -7.82 -7.40 -14.51
CA GLY A 208 -6.51 -7.82 -14.97
C GLY A 208 -5.71 -6.78 -15.75
N LEU A 209 -6.11 -5.50 -15.71
CA LEU A 209 -5.44 -4.37 -16.37
C LEU A 209 -5.13 -3.27 -15.35
N ILE A 210 -4.07 -2.50 -15.60
CA ILE A 210 -3.78 -1.30 -14.80
C ILE A 210 -4.65 -0.15 -15.29
N ALA A 211 -5.49 0.37 -14.41
CA ALA A 211 -6.29 1.56 -14.70
C ALA A 211 -5.38 2.80 -14.78
N GLY A 212 -5.54 3.59 -15.86
CA GLY A 212 -4.75 4.80 -16.09
C GLY A 212 -3.28 4.57 -16.48
N GLY A 213 -2.82 3.31 -16.60
CA GLY A 213 -1.51 2.95 -17.18
C GLY A 213 -0.28 3.39 -16.38
N LYS A 214 -0.43 3.97 -15.18
CA LYS A 214 0.69 4.45 -14.34
C LYS A 214 0.38 4.34 -12.86
N ALA A 215 1.43 4.21 -12.03
CA ALA A 215 1.33 4.46 -10.60
C ALA A 215 0.97 5.94 -10.35
N ILE A 216 -0.03 6.14 -9.51
CA ILE A 216 -0.45 7.47 -9.09
C ILE A 216 0.39 7.83 -7.87
N LYS A 217 1.16 8.91 -7.95
CA LYS A 217 1.84 9.45 -6.77
C LYS A 217 0.79 10.05 -5.84
N VAL A 218 0.63 9.45 -4.70
CA VAL A 218 -0.08 10.06 -3.59
C VAL A 218 0.89 11.08 -3.00
N ARG A 219 0.77 12.33 -3.46
CA ARG A 219 1.63 13.40 -2.95
C ARG A 219 1.31 13.64 -1.48
N ASP A 220 2.10 13.08 -0.62
CA ASP A 220 2.25 13.60 0.72
C ASP A 220 3.37 14.65 0.72
N ASP A 221 3.03 15.87 0.31
CA ASP A 221 3.89 17.04 0.45
C ASP A 221 3.77 17.68 1.84
N GLY A 222 3.14 16.95 2.78
CA GLY A 222 2.88 17.41 4.15
C GLY A 222 1.93 18.59 4.23
N ARG A 223 1.37 19.04 3.10
CA ARG A 223 0.39 20.12 3.06
C ARG A 223 -1.03 19.55 3.17
N PRO A 224 -1.85 20.09 4.07
CA PRO A 224 -3.21 19.60 4.27
C PRO A 224 -4.07 19.84 3.04
N ARG A 225 -4.91 18.87 2.74
CA ARG A 225 -5.90 18.92 1.68
C ARG A 225 -7.27 19.18 2.25
N TYR A 226 -8.09 19.89 1.52
CA TYR A 226 -9.46 20.21 1.93
C TYR A 226 -10.42 19.90 0.79
N MET A 227 -11.49 19.18 1.12
CA MET A 227 -12.61 18.97 0.22
C MET A 227 -13.61 20.11 0.43
N ILE A 228 -14.02 20.73 -0.67
CA ILE A 228 -15.12 21.71 -0.72
C ILE A 228 -16.23 21.07 -1.53
N GLU A 229 -17.43 21.03 -0.95
CA GLU A 229 -18.63 20.53 -1.62
C GLU A 229 -19.65 21.67 -1.71
N LEU A 230 -20.25 21.84 -2.90
CA LEU A 230 -21.30 22.83 -3.13
C LEU A 230 -22.65 22.14 -3.27
N ALA A 231 -23.67 22.71 -2.65
CA ALA A 231 -25.06 22.28 -2.81
C ALA A 231 -25.61 22.60 -4.23
N THR A 232 -25.09 23.68 -4.84
CA THR A 232 -25.48 24.12 -6.20
C THR A 232 -24.26 24.15 -7.11
N ALA A 233 -24.36 23.52 -8.28
CA ALA A 233 -23.25 23.44 -9.25
C ALA A 233 -22.83 24.81 -9.77
N ARG A 234 -21.50 25.05 -9.81
CA ARG A 234 -20.87 26.29 -10.29
C ARG A 234 -19.63 25.99 -11.13
N SER A 235 -19.62 26.47 -12.36
CA SER A 235 -18.50 26.24 -13.30
C SER A 235 -17.25 27.08 -13.00
N ASP A 236 -17.37 28.15 -12.21
CA ASP A 236 -16.32 29.10 -11.86
C ASP A 236 -15.60 28.76 -10.54
N LEU A 237 -15.92 27.63 -9.89
CA LEU A 237 -15.33 27.23 -8.61
C LEU A 237 -13.81 27.12 -8.67
N ARG A 238 -13.28 26.45 -9.69
CA ARG A 238 -11.82 26.26 -9.89
C ARG A 238 -11.10 27.62 -10.00
N ASP A 239 -11.59 28.50 -10.86
CA ASP A 239 -10.97 29.79 -11.12
C ASP A 239 -10.99 30.68 -9.87
N PHE A 240 -12.12 30.67 -9.16
CA PHE A 240 -12.25 31.41 -7.89
C PHE A 240 -11.23 30.93 -6.85
N LEU A 241 -11.13 29.61 -6.63
CA LEU A 241 -10.20 29.02 -5.64
C LEU A 241 -8.74 29.35 -6.00
N THR A 242 -8.38 29.22 -7.27
CA THR A 242 -7.04 29.54 -7.78
C THR A 242 -6.72 31.04 -7.54
N ALA A 243 -7.64 31.94 -7.83
CA ALA A 243 -7.48 33.36 -7.59
C ALA A 243 -7.31 33.73 -6.10
N LYS A 244 -7.78 32.87 -5.17
CA LYS A 244 -7.62 32.99 -3.72
C LYS A 244 -6.35 32.34 -3.19
N GLY A 245 -5.48 31.82 -4.07
CA GLY A 245 -4.19 31.24 -3.71
C GLY A 245 -4.29 29.80 -3.20
N ALA A 246 -5.41 29.12 -3.44
CA ALA A 246 -5.52 27.70 -3.23
C ALA A 246 -4.89 26.94 -4.43
N ASP A 247 -4.12 25.89 -4.12
CA ASP A 247 -3.59 24.98 -5.15
C ASP A 247 -4.67 23.92 -5.42
N VAL A 248 -5.38 24.06 -6.54
CA VAL A 248 -6.54 23.22 -6.87
C VAL A 248 -6.06 21.94 -7.54
N ALA A 249 -6.06 20.84 -6.77
CA ALA A 249 -5.70 19.52 -7.27
C ALA A 249 -6.76 19.00 -8.25
N GLU A 250 -8.04 19.07 -7.86
CA GLU A 250 -9.17 18.66 -8.67
C GLU A 250 -10.35 19.62 -8.44
N ALA A 251 -11.17 19.85 -9.46
CA ALA A 251 -12.45 20.52 -9.31
C ALA A 251 -13.39 20.15 -10.44
N ASP A 252 -14.64 19.91 -10.08
CA ASP A 252 -15.79 19.85 -10.98
C ASP A 252 -16.78 20.98 -10.61
N GLN A 253 -18.04 20.85 -11.01
CA GLN A 253 -19.04 21.89 -10.77
C GLN A 253 -19.57 21.92 -9.32
N ASN A 254 -19.45 20.81 -8.59
CA ASN A 254 -19.97 20.67 -7.24
C ASN A 254 -18.89 20.43 -6.19
N HIS A 255 -17.69 19.95 -6.60
CA HIS A 255 -16.63 19.57 -5.68
C HIS A 255 -15.31 20.19 -6.08
N ALA A 256 -14.48 20.50 -5.09
CA ALA A 256 -13.09 20.86 -5.29
C ALA A 256 -12.22 20.24 -4.20
N LEU A 257 -11.11 19.59 -4.60
CA LEU A 257 -10.03 19.18 -3.73
C LEU A 257 -8.91 20.20 -3.85
N ILE A 258 -8.59 20.87 -2.76
CA ILE A 258 -7.55 21.91 -2.72
C ILE A 258 -6.44 21.56 -1.74
N VAL A 259 -5.20 21.93 -2.06
CA VAL A 259 -4.10 21.99 -1.10
C VAL A 259 -4.05 23.42 -0.54
N PHE A 260 -4.19 23.55 0.76
CA PHE A 260 -4.26 24.85 1.41
C PHE A 260 -3.52 24.84 2.75
N THR A 261 -3.48 25.97 3.45
CA THR A 261 -2.74 26.11 4.71
C THR A 261 -3.46 25.47 5.90
N ARG A 262 -2.68 24.95 6.89
CA ARG A 262 -3.21 24.53 8.21
C ARG A 262 -3.71 25.69 9.07
N ASN A 263 -3.45 26.94 8.72
CA ASN A 263 -3.88 28.10 9.47
C ASN A 263 -5.42 28.22 9.50
N ALA A 264 -6.02 28.06 10.67
CA ALA A 264 -7.48 28.10 10.85
C ALA A 264 -8.09 29.44 10.44
N GLY A 265 -7.38 30.56 10.68
CA GLY A 265 -7.84 31.88 10.27
C GLY A 265 -7.90 32.06 8.76
N ALA A 266 -6.89 31.55 8.03
CA ALA A 266 -6.87 31.58 6.57
C ALA A 266 -7.97 30.72 5.95
N ARG A 267 -8.23 29.53 6.53
CA ARG A 267 -9.35 28.66 6.11
C ARG A 267 -10.71 29.31 6.34
N ALA A 268 -10.92 29.88 7.52
CA ALA A 268 -12.16 30.61 7.82
C ALA A 268 -12.35 31.83 6.91
N LYS A 269 -11.26 32.49 6.48
CA LYS A 269 -11.32 33.58 5.52
C LYS A 269 -11.74 33.05 4.14
N LEU A 270 -11.12 31.98 3.64
CA LEU A 270 -11.48 31.37 2.35
C LEU A 270 -12.95 30.94 2.33
N LEU A 271 -13.44 30.28 3.39
CA LEU A 271 -14.84 29.87 3.50
C LEU A 271 -15.79 31.09 3.44
N ARG A 272 -15.48 32.17 4.17
CA ARG A 272 -16.27 33.40 4.11
C ARG A 272 -16.29 34.02 2.72
N GLU A 273 -15.15 34.04 2.03
CA GLU A 273 -15.05 34.56 0.67
C GLU A 273 -15.87 33.74 -0.32
N LEU A 274 -15.88 32.41 -0.21
CA LEU A 274 -16.73 31.52 -1.00
C LEU A 274 -18.21 31.86 -0.81
N VAL A 275 -18.68 31.89 0.45
CA VAL A 275 -20.08 32.20 0.76
C VAL A 275 -20.45 33.62 0.31
N THR A 276 -19.58 34.62 0.50
CA THR A 276 -19.80 35.99 0.06
C THR A 276 -19.87 36.13 -1.47
N ALA A 277 -19.13 35.27 -2.20
CA ALA A 277 -19.17 35.20 -3.66
C ALA A 277 -20.39 34.43 -4.20
N GLY A 278 -21.27 33.96 -3.32
CA GLY A 278 -22.49 33.26 -3.70
C GLY A 278 -22.33 31.78 -3.98
N PHE A 279 -21.26 31.14 -3.47
CA PHE A 279 -21.14 29.68 -3.50
C PHE A 279 -21.91 29.08 -2.33
N ASP A 280 -22.85 28.17 -2.60
CA ASP A 280 -23.61 27.42 -1.59
C ASP A 280 -22.75 26.28 -1.06
N VAL A 281 -21.87 26.58 -0.11
CA VAL A 281 -20.94 25.61 0.47
C VAL A 281 -21.68 24.65 1.39
N ALA A 282 -21.81 23.39 0.98
CA ALA A 282 -22.42 22.31 1.77
C ALA A 282 -21.41 21.70 2.75
N ALA A 283 -20.13 21.57 2.35
CA ALA A 283 -19.06 21.09 3.22
C ALA A 283 -17.73 21.79 2.90
N PHE A 284 -16.91 22.02 3.95
CA PHE A 284 -15.52 22.42 3.86
C PHE A 284 -14.75 21.68 4.97
N ALA A 285 -14.17 20.55 4.66
CA ALA A 285 -13.52 19.66 5.62
C ALA A 285 -12.10 19.32 5.19
N GLU A 286 -11.25 19.02 6.15
CA GLU A 286 -9.94 18.45 5.85
C GLU A 286 -10.14 17.07 5.21
N SER A 287 -9.59 16.88 4.01
CA SER A 287 -9.62 15.60 3.32
C SER A 287 -8.44 14.76 3.82
N SER A 288 -8.75 13.72 4.59
CA SER A 288 -7.79 12.65 4.91
C SER A 288 -7.74 11.57 3.81
N LYS A 289 -8.45 11.77 2.70
CA LYS A 289 -8.79 10.74 1.71
C LYS A 289 -8.04 10.92 0.38
N ALA A 290 -6.75 11.25 0.44
CA ALA A 290 -5.95 11.48 -0.78
C ALA A 290 -5.94 10.27 -1.75
N LEU A 291 -5.96 9.05 -1.22
CA LEU A 291 -6.05 7.82 -2.02
C LEU A 291 -7.44 7.60 -2.59
N GLU A 292 -8.48 7.86 -1.79
CA GLU A 292 -9.87 7.68 -2.20
C GLU A 292 -10.21 8.67 -3.32
N ASP A 293 -9.81 9.93 -3.18
CA ASP A 293 -9.99 10.97 -4.19
C ASP A 293 -9.23 10.63 -5.48
N ALA A 294 -7.98 10.20 -5.39
CA ALA A 294 -7.18 9.78 -6.54
C ALA A 294 -7.76 8.52 -7.24
N TYR A 295 -8.35 7.61 -6.47
CA TYR A 295 -9.04 6.44 -6.99
C TYR A 295 -10.29 6.83 -7.78
N PHE A 296 -11.16 7.67 -7.21
CA PHE A 296 -12.40 8.09 -7.88
C PHE A 296 -12.15 8.99 -9.10
N ALA A 297 -11.10 9.80 -9.09
CA ALA A 297 -10.70 10.56 -10.28
C ALA A 297 -10.37 9.65 -11.47
N GLN A 298 -9.82 8.46 -11.19
CA GLN A 298 -9.38 7.52 -12.23
C GLN A 298 -10.46 6.51 -12.61
N VAL A 299 -11.23 6.02 -11.64
CA VAL A 299 -12.29 5.00 -11.82
C VAL A 299 -13.67 5.62 -11.94
N GLY A 300 -13.92 6.75 -11.28
CA GLY A 300 -15.23 7.43 -11.21
C GLY A 300 -15.68 8.16 -12.47
N ARG A 301 -14.96 8.01 -13.58
CA ARG A 301 -15.38 8.46 -14.91
C ARG A 301 -16.16 7.38 -15.67
N ARG A 302 -16.99 6.61 -15.00
CA ARG A 302 -17.97 5.77 -15.67
C ARG A 302 -19.38 6.30 -15.41
N PRO A 303 -20.19 6.45 -16.50
CA PRO A 303 -21.52 7.01 -16.47
C PRO A 303 -22.47 6.21 -15.62
#